data_5210565b9f9c34fed7acbe16dc30a623
#
_entry.id   5210565b9f9c34fed7acbe16dc30a623
#
_cell.length_a   1.000
_cell.length_b   1.000
_cell.length_c   1.000
_cell.angle_alpha   90.00
_cell.angle_beta   90.00
_cell.angle_gamma   90.00
#
_symmetry.space_group_name_H-M   'P 1'
#
loop_
_entity.id
_entity.type
_entity.pdbx_description
1 polymer ?
#
loop_
_entity_poly.entity_id
_entity_poly.type
_entity_poly.pdbx_seq_one_letter_code
_entity_poly.pdbx_strand_id
1 'polypeptide(L)'
;MLQKIEGIDKPALGTTTFNFVFTHTVSKPIGFLPCWYSATFYAVGHASATVNLNPGPSWWKPSAGHYSLRVLSRPSGSTPGAVSVTMALPLPQLPQSVHDVSVDNTLSQPVSADHSWTYPGVACGDIVKPQFSQSVLYAQAQGEAFKQATTVNGVTQPLIAAAEKEAATIIGGNFVTPTLNALHYKVSQFTIRWVPPAPEG
;
A
#
# COMPACT_ATOMS: atom_id res chain seq x y z
N MET A 1 -9.73 25.00 14.34
CA MET A 1 -9.66 24.06 15.46
C MET A 1 -9.04 22.71 15.08
N LEU A 2 -8.55 22.53 13.88
CA LEU A 2 -7.78 21.36 13.43
C LEU A 2 -6.33 21.74 13.10
N GLN A 3 -5.70 22.55 13.95
CA GLN A 3 -4.35 23.08 13.70
C GLN A 3 -3.20 22.17 14.17
N LYS A 4 -3.46 20.95 14.61
CA LYS A 4 -2.38 20.12 15.14
C LYS A 4 -2.53 18.61 14.85
N ILE A 5 -2.52 18.26 13.57
CA ILE A 5 -1.94 16.97 13.15
C ILE A 5 -0.56 17.30 12.57
N GLU A 6 0.27 17.97 13.36
CA GLU A 6 1.67 18.18 13.02
C GLU A 6 2.42 16.88 13.24
N GLY A 7 2.98 16.33 12.17
CA GLY A 7 3.94 15.24 12.23
C GLY A 7 3.57 13.95 11.48
N ILE A 8 2.38 13.82 10.90
CA ILE A 8 2.02 12.65 10.11
C ILE A 8 1.44 13.11 8.77
N ASP A 9 2.31 13.61 7.88
CA ASP A 9 1.84 14.13 6.60
C ASP A 9 1.27 13.02 5.69
N LYS A 10 1.93 11.87 5.65
CA LYS A 10 1.51 10.72 4.83
C LYS A 10 1.80 9.40 5.54
N PRO A 11 1.00 8.99 6.52
CA PRO A 11 1.20 7.71 7.17
C PRO A 11 0.98 6.58 6.16
N ALA A 12 1.80 5.54 6.26
CA ALA A 12 1.55 4.28 5.59
C ALA A 12 0.37 3.61 6.29
N LEU A 13 -0.76 3.49 5.63
CA LEU A 13 -1.98 2.90 6.14
C LEU A 13 -2.39 1.73 5.25
N GLY A 14 -3.00 0.73 5.84
CA GLY A 14 -3.51 -0.41 5.09
C GLY A 14 -2.43 -1.27 4.47
N THR A 15 -1.68 -1.99 5.30
CA THR A 15 -0.72 -2.98 4.80
C THR A 15 -1.44 -4.23 4.30
N THR A 16 -1.03 -4.71 3.14
CA THR A 16 -1.52 -5.97 2.55
C THR A 16 -0.37 -6.91 2.30
N THR A 17 -0.56 -8.18 2.66
CA THR A 17 0.34 -9.27 2.33
C THR A 17 -0.26 -10.05 1.16
N PHE A 18 0.56 -10.36 0.16
CA PHE A 18 0.15 -11.10 -1.02
C PHE A 18 1.22 -12.08 -1.46
N ASN A 19 0.77 -13.16 -2.07
CA ASN A 19 1.65 -14.21 -2.58
C ASN A 19 1.72 -14.09 -4.10
N PHE A 20 2.89 -14.32 -4.66
CA PHE A 20 3.08 -14.36 -6.10
C PHE A 20 4.18 -15.33 -6.50
N VAL A 21 4.12 -15.74 -7.74
CA VAL A 21 5.14 -16.58 -8.36
C VAL A 21 5.77 -15.80 -9.49
N PHE A 22 7.10 -15.82 -9.57
CA PHE A 22 7.82 -15.23 -10.69
C PHE A 22 8.93 -16.18 -11.15
N THR A 23 9.27 -16.09 -12.43
CA THR A 23 10.34 -16.85 -13.03
C THR A 23 11.46 -15.89 -13.42
N HIS A 24 12.66 -16.19 -12.95
CA HIS A 24 13.86 -15.50 -13.35
C HIS A 24 14.67 -16.37 -14.31
N THR A 25 14.96 -15.86 -15.48
CA THR A 25 15.75 -16.54 -16.50
C THR A 25 16.99 -15.72 -16.82
N VAL A 26 18.14 -16.35 -16.73
CA VAL A 26 19.42 -15.78 -17.19
C VAL A 26 19.90 -16.60 -18.37
N SER A 27 20.24 -15.91 -19.45
CA SER A 27 20.87 -16.52 -20.62
C SER A 27 22.22 -15.90 -20.88
N LYS A 28 23.21 -16.73 -21.23
CA LYS A 28 24.54 -16.28 -21.59
C LYS A 28 25.05 -17.11 -22.78
N PRO A 29 25.50 -16.47 -23.86
CA PRO A 29 26.10 -17.21 -24.95
C PRO A 29 27.44 -17.81 -24.52
N ILE A 30 27.65 -19.07 -24.84
CA ILE A 30 28.93 -19.77 -24.66
C ILE A 30 29.38 -20.22 -26.06
N GLY A 31 30.29 -19.46 -26.65
CA GLY A 31 30.59 -19.62 -28.07
C GLY A 31 29.35 -19.29 -28.90
N PHE A 32 28.89 -20.26 -29.72
CA PHE A 32 27.71 -20.15 -30.57
C PHE A 32 26.47 -20.87 -29.96
N LEU A 33 26.60 -21.43 -28.75
CA LEU A 33 25.52 -22.16 -28.10
C LEU A 33 24.85 -21.26 -27.04
N PRO A 34 23.50 -21.18 -27.03
CA PRO A 34 22.80 -20.47 -25.98
C PRO A 34 22.84 -21.31 -24.70
N CYS A 35 23.29 -20.70 -23.62
CA CYS A 35 23.19 -21.26 -22.28
C CYS A 35 22.17 -20.46 -21.49
N TRP A 36 21.18 -21.13 -20.93
CA TRP A 36 20.18 -20.49 -20.07
C TRP A 36 19.92 -21.31 -18.81
N TYR A 37 19.57 -20.59 -17.77
CA TYR A 37 19.08 -21.15 -16.51
C TYR A 37 17.86 -20.35 -16.09
N SER A 38 16.82 -21.06 -15.72
CA SER A 38 15.56 -20.49 -15.27
C SER A 38 15.20 -21.04 -13.91
N ALA A 39 14.79 -20.18 -13.00
CA ALA A 39 14.31 -20.60 -11.70
C ALA A 39 12.98 -19.89 -11.40
N THR A 40 12.03 -20.67 -10.92
CA THR A 40 10.73 -20.17 -10.49
C THR A 40 10.72 -20.06 -8.97
N PHE A 41 10.30 -18.92 -8.47
CA PHE A 41 10.24 -18.57 -7.07
C PHE A 41 8.82 -18.30 -6.64
N TYR A 42 8.48 -18.82 -5.48
CA TYR A 42 7.34 -18.36 -4.70
C TYR A 42 7.82 -17.27 -3.75
N ALA A 43 7.13 -16.16 -3.71
CA ALA A 43 7.47 -15.04 -2.86
C ALA A 43 6.25 -14.47 -2.14
N VAL A 44 6.49 -13.96 -0.95
CA VAL A 44 5.51 -13.26 -0.12
C VAL A 44 5.89 -11.78 -0.10
N GLY A 45 5.02 -10.95 -0.66
CA GLY A 45 5.18 -9.51 -0.70
C GLY A 45 4.32 -8.80 0.35
N HIS A 46 4.82 -7.69 0.86
CA HIS A 46 4.11 -6.76 1.72
C HIS A 46 4.13 -5.38 1.09
N ALA A 47 2.99 -4.75 0.98
CA ALA A 47 2.87 -3.38 0.49
C ALA A 47 1.95 -2.57 1.40
N SER A 48 2.19 -1.26 1.45
CA SER A 48 1.34 -0.33 2.17
C SER A 48 0.89 0.79 1.24
N ALA A 49 -0.38 1.16 1.33
CA ALA A 49 -0.86 2.40 0.71
C ALA A 49 -0.69 3.57 1.68
N THR A 50 -0.46 4.76 1.16
CA THR A 50 -0.35 5.99 1.95
C THR A 50 -1.61 6.83 1.80
N VAL A 51 -2.03 7.48 2.88
CA VAL A 51 -3.15 8.43 2.86
C VAL A 51 -2.64 9.79 3.32
N ASN A 52 -2.84 10.81 2.51
CA ASN A 52 -2.53 12.17 2.92
C ASN A 52 -3.60 12.67 3.90
N LEU A 53 -3.30 12.64 5.19
CA LEU A 53 -4.19 13.13 6.24
C LEU A 53 -4.09 14.65 6.45
N ASN A 54 -3.05 15.28 5.90
CA ASN A 54 -2.85 16.73 5.96
C ASN A 54 -2.65 17.32 4.55
N PRO A 55 -3.72 17.37 3.73
CA PRO A 55 -3.63 17.87 2.36
C PRO A 55 -3.40 19.41 2.26
N GLY A 56 -3.18 20.07 3.39
CA GLY A 56 -2.85 21.48 3.48
C GLY A 56 -4.02 22.38 3.91
N PRO A 57 -3.70 23.62 4.34
CA PRO A 57 -4.71 24.53 4.89
C PRO A 57 -5.84 24.92 3.92
N SER A 58 -5.55 24.96 2.62
CA SER A 58 -6.54 25.27 1.58
C SER A 58 -7.64 24.20 1.47
N TRP A 59 -7.29 22.96 1.74
CA TRP A 59 -8.23 21.83 1.74
C TRP A 59 -9.32 21.98 2.80
N TRP A 60 -8.94 22.48 3.97
CA TRP A 60 -9.83 22.60 5.12
C TRP A 60 -10.59 23.92 5.19
N LYS A 61 -10.49 24.79 4.18
CA LYS A 61 -11.32 26.00 4.13
C LYS A 61 -12.79 25.62 3.96
N PRO A 62 -13.72 26.30 4.65
CA PRO A 62 -15.16 26.05 4.49
C PRO A 62 -15.63 26.17 3.04
N SER A 63 -15.04 27.08 2.27
CA SER A 63 -15.32 27.27 0.84
C SER A 63 -14.96 26.08 -0.04
N ALA A 64 -14.06 25.20 0.41
CA ALA A 64 -13.68 24.01 -0.34
C ALA A 64 -14.73 22.89 -0.26
N GLY A 65 -15.64 22.94 0.72
CA GLY A 65 -16.70 21.93 0.86
C GLY A 65 -16.20 20.50 1.21
N HIS A 66 -14.97 20.40 1.75
CA HIS A 66 -14.35 19.11 2.06
C HIS A 66 -14.74 18.56 3.43
N TYR A 67 -15.49 19.30 4.22
CA TYR A 67 -16.06 18.79 5.46
C TYR A 67 -17.43 19.39 5.71
N SER A 68 -18.27 18.62 6.38
CA SER A 68 -19.55 19.11 6.91
C SER A 68 -19.84 18.45 8.26
N LEU A 69 -20.44 19.24 9.15
CA LEU A 69 -20.94 18.80 10.42
C LEU A 69 -22.41 19.14 10.50
N ARG A 70 -23.27 18.13 10.61
CA ARG A 70 -24.71 18.31 10.73
C ARG A 70 -25.16 17.94 12.12
N VAL A 71 -25.72 18.87 12.85
CA VAL A 71 -26.35 18.61 14.14
C VAL A 71 -27.70 17.93 13.89
N LEU A 72 -27.87 16.72 14.38
CA LEU A 72 -29.09 15.92 14.27
C LEU A 72 -30.00 16.16 15.47
N SER A 73 -29.41 16.26 16.67
CA SER A 73 -30.08 16.69 17.87
C SER A 73 -29.13 17.49 18.75
N ARG A 74 -29.65 18.45 19.50
CA ARG A 74 -28.87 19.26 20.45
C ARG A 74 -28.78 18.54 21.82
N PRO A 75 -27.70 18.75 22.58
CA PRO A 75 -27.62 18.26 23.94
C PRO A 75 -28.76 18.84 24.78
N SER A 76 -29.36 18.04 25.65
CA SER A 76 -30.39 18.48 26.58
C SER A 76 -30.21 17.80 27.92
N GLY A 77 -29.91 18.58 28.97
CA GLY A 77 -29.59 18.06 30.27
C GLY A 77 -28.38 17.10 30.23
N SER A 78 -28.59 15.88 30.70
CA SER A 78 -27.56 14.81 30.65
C SER A 78 -27.55 14.00 29.35
N THR A 79 -28.46 14.31 28.41
CA THR A 79 -28.53 13.58 27.12
C THR A 79 -27.59 14.23 26.10
N PRO A 80 -26.61 13.49 25.57
CA PRO A 80 -25.75 13.99 24.52
C PRO A 80 -26.54 14.33 23.26
N GLY A 81 -26.17 15.42 22.59
CA GLY A 81 -26.66 15.70 21.25
C GLY A 81 -26.13 14.69 20.23
N ALA A 82 -26.74 14.62 19.05
CA ALA A 82 -26.27 13.74 17.98
C ALA A 82 -25.80 14.55 16.78
N VAL A 83 -24.71 14.11 16.17
CA VAL A 83 -24.14 14.75 14.98
C VAL A 83 -23.80 13.73 13.92
N SER A 84 -23.90 14.14 12.65
CA SER A 84 -23.34 13.45 11.50
C SER A 84 -22.15 14.25 10.97
N VAL A 85 -21.04 13.58 10.72
CA VAL A 85 -19.82 14.18 10.22
C VAL A 85 -19.47 13.56 8.88
N THR A 86 -19.24 14.41 7.90
CA THR A 86 -18.69 14.00 6.60
C THR A 86 -17.43 14.80 6.35
N MET A 87 -16.37 14.11 5.94
CA MET A 87 -15.15 14.78 5.49
C MET A 87 -14.64 14.12 4.21
N ALA A 88 -13.99 14.93 3.37
CA ALA A 88 -13.30 14.45 2.18
C ALA A 88 -11.82 14.29 2.48
N LEU A 89 -11.23 13.23 1.97
CA LEU A 89 -9.78 13.01 1.97
C LEU A 89 -9.31 12.70 0.56
N PRO A 90 -8.05 13.00 0.25
CA PRO A 90 -7.43 12.50 -0.98
C PRO A 90 -7.46 10.98 -1.04
N LEU A 91 -7.65 10.42 -2.24
CA LEU A 91 -7.57 8.97 -2.47
C LEU A 91 -6.26 8.40 -1.91
N PRO A 92 -6.29 7.19 -1.34
CA PRO A 92 -5.08 6.47 -0.98
C PRO A 92 -4.14 6.35 -2.18
N GLN A 93 -2.85 6.53 -1.93
CA GLN A 93 -1.81 6.40 -2.93
C GLN A 93 -1.15 5.04 -2.82
N LEU A 94 -1.04 4.34 -3.94
CA LEU A 94 -0.29 3.10 -4.05
C LEU A 94 1.21 3.36 -3.85
N PRO A 95 2.03 2.32 -3.58
CA PRO A 95 3.47 2.44 -3.52
C PRO A 95 4.02 3.19 -4.74
N GLN A 96 4.90 4.16 -4.52
CA GLN A 96 5.47 5.00 -5.57
C GLN A 96 6.85 4.51 -6.02
N SER A 97 7.49 3.70 -5.20
CA SER A 97 8.81 3.15 -5.47
C SER A 97 8.93 1.69 -5.04
N VAL A 98 9.91 1.00 -5.58
CA VAL A 98 10.24 -0.39 -5.19
C VAL A 98 10.58 -0.48 -3.70
N HIS A 99 11.07 0.60 -3.09
CA HIS A 99 11.43 0.64 -1.67
C HIS A 99 10.21 0.70 -0.73
N ASP A 100 9.03 1.03 -1.26
CA ASP A 100 7.78 1.07 -0.50
C ASP A 100 7.14 -0.33 -0.36
N VAL A 101 7.78 -1.35 -0.94
CA VAL A 101 7.35 -2.75 -0.92
C VAL A 101 8.48 -3.59 -0.34
N SER A 102 8.14 -4.55 0.49
CA SER A 102 9.10 -5.52 1.02
C SER A 102 8.73 -6.94 0.63
N VAL A 103 9.72 -7.81 0.63
CA VAL A 103 9.55 -9.25 0.40
C VAL A 103 10.06 -10.00 1.61
N ASP A 104 9.28 -10.95 2.10
CA ASP A 104 9.68 -11.81 3.21
C ASP A 104 10.66 -12.86 2.73
N ASN A 105 11.92 -12.74 3.15
CA ASN A 105 12.98 -13.66 2.79
C ASN A 105 12.84 -15.06 3.42
N THR A 106 12.11 -15.15 4.53
CA THR A 106 11.96 -16.41 5.26
C THR A 106 10.86 -17.29 4.66
N LEU A 107 9.88 -16.65 4.04
CA LEU A 107 8.73 -17.29 3.40
C LEU A 107 8.91 -17.44 1.88
N SER A 108 9.92 -16.80 1.31
CA SER A 108 10.20 -16.87 -0.13
C SER A 108 11.20 -17.96 -0.44
N GLN A 109 10.86 -18.83 -1.38
CA GLN A 109 11.69 -20.00 -1.69
C GLN A 109 11.62 -20.36 -3.18
N PRO A 110 12.68 -21.00 -3.72
CA PRO A 110 12.64 -21.58 -5.05
C PRO A 110 11.64 -22.74 -5.10
N VAL A 111 10.81 -22.77 -6.14
CA VAL A 111 9.82 -23.83 -6.39
C VAL A 111 10.35 -24.84 -7.38
N SER A 112 11.01 -24.37 -8.44
CA SER A 112 11.59 -25.19 -9.48
C SER A 112 12.75 -24.50 -10.16
N ALA A 113 13.63 -25.27 -10.76
CA ALA A 113 14.70 -24.77 -11.60
C ALA A 113 14.83 -25.64 -12.85
N ASP A 114 15.14 -25.01 -13.98
CA ASP A 114 15.39 -25.66 -15.25
C ASP A 114 16.58 -25.00 -15.97
N HIS A 115 17.28 -25.73 -16.83
CA HIS A 115 18.47 -25.26 -17.51
C HIS A 115 18.70 -25.99 -18.82
N SER A 116 19.37 -25.31 -19.76
CA SER A 116 19.85 -25.94 -20.98
C SER A 116 21.20 -26.68 -20.75
N TRP A 117 21.43 -27.72 -21.50
CA TRP A 117 22.69 -28.45 -21.54
C TRP A 117 23.50 -27.96 -22.73
N THR A 118 24.76 -27.57 -22.52
CA THR A 118 25.64 -27.12 -23.60
C THR A 118 26.58 -28.15 -24.12
N TYR A 119 26.93 -29.15 -23.26
CA TYR A 119 27.86 -30.25 -23.61
C TYR A 119 27.64 -31.45 -22.70
N PRO A 120 28.01 -32.68 -23.12
CA PRO A 120 27.99 -33.81 -22.21
C PRO A 120 28.88 -33.54 -21.00
N GLY A 121 28.27 -33.45 -19.82
CA GLY A 121 28.96 -33.27 -18.55
C GLY A 121 29.08 -31.84 -18.02
N VAL A 122 28.69 -30.82 -18.77
CA VAL A 122 28.68 -29.41 -18.29
C VAL A 122 27.26 -28.87 -18.31
N ALA A 123 26.68 -28.66 -17.14
CA ALA A 123 25.40 -28.01 -17.02
C ALA A 123 25.56 -26.50 -17.15
N CYS A 124 24.79 -25.87 -18.01
CA CYS A 124 24.72 -24.41 -18.10
C CYS A 124 24.44 -23.75 -16.75
N GLY A 125 23.73 -24.44 -15.88
CA GLY A 125 23.45 -24.00 -14.52
C GLY A 125 24.71 -23.62 -13.74
N ASP A 126 25.80 -24.38 -13.88
CA ASP A 126 27.04 -24.10 -13.14
C ASP A 126 27.75 -22.84 -13.61
N ILE A 127 27.53 -22.42 -14.86
CA ILE A 127 28.13 -21.23 -15.45
C ILE A 127 27.34 -19.98 -15.12
N VAL A 128 26.01 -20.05 -15.09
CA VAL A 128 25.13 -18.89 -14.83
C VAL A 128 24.66 -18.79 -13.39
N LYS A 129 24.84 -19.87 -12.60
CA LYS A 129 24.46 -19.94 -11.18
C LYS A 129 24.95 -18.76 -10.31
N PRO A 130 26.15 -18.20 -10.51
CA PRO A 130 26.58 -17.02 -9.75
C PRO A 130 25.67 -15.80 -9.91
N GLN A 131 24.89 -15.72 -11.00
CA GLN A 131 23.94 -14.63 -11.25
C GLN A 131 22.60 -14.83 -10.49
N PHE A 132 22.43 -15.98 -9.82
CA PHE A 132 21.33 -16.29 -8.92
C PHE A 132 21.74 -16.08 -7.46
N SER A 133 22.61 -15.11 -7.19
CA SER A 133 22.89 -14.72 -5.81
C SER A 133 21.60 -14.31 -5.11
N GLN A 134 21.52 -14.57 -3.82
CA GLN A 134 20.32 -14.24 -3.02
C GLN A 134 19.95 -12.76 -3.13
N SER A 135 20.93 -11.87 -3.23
CA SER A 135 20.70 -10.42 -3.39
C SER A 135 20.04 -10.07 -4.73
N VAL A 136 20.46 -10.72 -5.83
CA VAL A 136 19.86 -10.50 -7.16
C VAL A 136 18.41 -10.99 -7.20
N LEU A 137 18.17 -12.18 -6.67
CA LEU A 137 16.84 -12.77 -6.63
C LEU A 137 15.89 -11.94 -5.74
N TYR A 138 16.40 -11.46 -4.62
CA TYR A 138 15.65 -10.59 -3.73
C TYR A 138 15.27 -9.27 -4.41
N ALA A 139 16.22 -8.61 -5.08
CA ALA A 139 15.94 -7.36 -5.80
C ALA A 139 14.88 -7.55 -6.90
N GLN A 140 14.89 -8.70 -7.58
CA GLN A 140 13.88 -9.01 -8.59
C GLN A 140 12.53 -9.36 -7.98
N ALA A 141 12.50 -10.12 -6.90
CA ALA A 141 11.28 -10.39 -6.15
C ALA A 141 10.64 -9.08 -5.68
N GLN A 142 11.44 -8.14 -5.20
CA GLN A 142 10.97 -6.82 -4.78
C GLN A 142 10.42 -5.99 -5.95
N GLY A 143 11.07 -6.03 -7.12
CA GLY A 143 10.56 -5.40 -8.34
C GLY A 143 9.24 -6.00 -8.81
N GLU A 144 9.10 -7.32 -8.79
CA GLU A 144 7.85 -7.98 -9.15
C GLU A 144 6.76 -7.73 -8.10
N ALA A 145 7.09 -7.72 -6.81
CA ALA A 145 6.16 -7.35 -5.76
C ALA A 145 5.62 -5.92 -5.93
N PHE A 146 6.48 -4.98 -6.28
CA PHE A 146 6.07 -3.62 -6.60
C PHE A 146 5.11 -3.56 -7.79
N LYS A 147 5.41 -4.28 -8.87
CA LYS A 147 4.53 -4.38 -10.03
C LYS A 147 3.18 -5.00 -9.65
N GLN A 148 3.15 -6.08 -8.87
CA GLN A 148 1.92 -6.68 -8.38
C GLN A 148 1.09 -5.69 -7.54
N ALA A 149 1.74 -4.96 -6.62
CA ALA A 149 1.09 -4.00 -5.74
C ALA A 149 0.52 -2.78 -6.49
N THR A 150 1.04 -2.45 -7.67
CA THR A 150 0.65 -1.24 -8.42
C THR A 150 -0.22 -1.50 -9.65
N THR A 151 -0.20 -2.72 -10.20
CA THR A 151 -0.88 -3.01 -11.47
C THR A 151 -1.92 -4.13 -11.40
N VAL A 152 -1.81 -5.02 -10.40
CA VAL A 152 -2.71 -6.19 -10.30
C VAL A 152 -3.90 -5.88 -9.41
N ASN A 153 -5.09 -5.79 -10.00
CA ASN A 153 -6.33 -5.45 -9.29
C ASN A 153 -6.61 -6.32 -8.05
N GLY A 154 -6.21 -7.60 -8.08
CA GLY A 154 -6.33 -8.51 -6.93
C GLY A 154 -5.48 -8.12 -5.73
N VAL A 155 -4.49 -7.24 -5.90
CA VAL A 155 -3.63 -6.70 -4.84
C VAL A 155 -3.94 -5.23 -4.57
N THR A 156 -4.08 -4.42 -5.62
CA THR A 156 -4.30 -2.98 -5.51
C THR A 156 -5.61 -2.63 -4.82
N GLN A 157 -6.70 -3.31 -5.17
CA GLN A 157 -8.02 -3.03 -4.58
C GLN A 157 -8.09 -3.36 -3.08
N PRO A 158 -7.66 -4.53 -2.61
CA PRO A 158 -7.56 -4.81 -1.17
C PRO A 158 -6.66 -3.83 -0.43
N LEU A 159 -5.56 -3.39 -1.04
CA LEU A 159 -4.61 -2.44 -0.45
C LEU A 159 -5.25 -1.07 -0.24
N ILE A 160 -5.95 -0.55 -1.25
CA ILE A 160 -6.71 0.71 -1.15
C ILE A 160 -7.80 0.59 -0.08
N ALA A 161 -8.61 -0.48 -0.12
CA ALA A 161 -9.69 -0.69 0.83
C ALA A 161 -9.19 -0.81 2.28
N ALA A 162 -8.04 -1.45 2.49
CA ALA A 162 -7.40 -1.53 3.81
C ALA A 162 -6.97 -0.13 4.30
N ALA A 163 -6.35 0.68 3.44
CA ALA A 163 -5.94 2.04 3.77
C ALA A 163 -7.14 2.96 4.06
N GLU A 164 -8.20 2.85 3.29
CA GLU A 164 -9.45 3.59 3.52
C GLU A 164 -10.08 3.25 4.87
N LYS A 165 -10.15 1.96 5.20
CA LYS A 165 -10.69 1.47 6.48
C LYS A 165 -9.86 1.95 7.66
N GLU A 166 -8.54 1.86 7.56
CA GLU A 166 -7.64 2.26 8.63
C GLU A 166 -7.67 3.78 8.85
N ALA A 167 -7.65 4.58 7.78
CA ALA A 167 -7.82 6.03 7.86
C ALA A 167 -9.14 6.42 8.52
N ALA A 168 -10.25 5.76 8.17
CA ALA A 168 -11.55 6.00 8.78
C ALA A 168 -11.53 5.69 10.28
N THR A 169 -10.87 4.61 10.68
CA THR A 169 -10.73 4.22 12.09
C THR A 169 -9.90 5.24 12.87
N ILE A 170 -8.77 5.68 12.33
CA ILE A 170 -7.88 6.65 12.98
C ILE A 170 -8.60 8.00 13.10
N ILE A 171 -9.14 8.52 12.03
CA ILE A 171 -9.76 9.85 12.04
C ILE A 171 -11.04 9.83 12.87
N GLY A 172 -11.93 8.89 12.60
CA GLY A 172 -13.20 8.78 13.31
C GLY A 172 -13.02 8.45 14.79
N GLY A 173 -12.19 7.47 15.10
CA GLY A 173 -11.99 6.97 16.46
C GLY A 173 -11.09 7.85 17.31
N ASN A 174 -9.96 8.31 16.77
CA ASN A 174 -8.94 8.97 17.58
C ASN A 174 -9.06 10.51 17.57
N PHE A 175 -9.74 11.10 16.59
CA PHE A 175 -9.85 12.55 16.48
C PHE A 175 -11.29 13.05 16.55
N VAL A 176 -12.16 12.59 15.65
CA VAL A 176 -13.50 13.15 15.52
C VAL A 176 -14.37 12.81 16.74
N THR A 177 -14.41 11.54 17.10
CA THR A 177 -15.27 11.08 18.20
C THR A 177 -14.87 11.67 19.57
N PRO A 178 -13.60 11.64 19.99
CA PRO A 178 -13.20 12.26 21.26
C PRO A 178 -13.45 13.76 21.30
N THR A 179 -13.18 14.46 20.19
CA THR A 179 -13.37 15.92 20.11
C THR A 179 -14.85 16.29 20.27
N LEU A 180 -15.74 15.56 19.59
CA LEU A 180 -17.18 15.84 19.68
C LEU A 180 -17.80 15.38 21.00
N ASN A 181 -17.29 14.29 21.58
CA ASN A 181 -17.70 13.87 22.92
C ASN A 181 -17.35 14.92 23.99
N ALA A 182 -16.19 15.57 23.89
CA ALA A 182 -15.81 16.67 24.77
C ALA A 182 -16.75 17.90 24.65
N LEU A 183 -17.47 18.00 23.54
CA LEU A 183 -18.48 19.04 23.29
C LEU A 183 -19.91 18.54 23.58
N HIS A 184 -20.05 17.42 24.29
CA HIS A 184 -21.33 16.77 24.60
C HIS A 184 -22.15 16.33 23.37
N TYR A 185 -21.47 15.99 22.27
CA TYR A 185 -22.11 15.39 21.10
C TYR A 185 -21.66 13.94 20.90
N LYS A 186 -22.62 13.07 20.55
CA LYS A 186 -22.36 11.70 20.11
C LYS A 186 -22.33 11.68 18.58
N VAL A 187 -21.26 11.12 18.01
CA VAL A 187 -21.19 10.88 16.57
C VAL A 187 -22.10 9.70 16.22
N SER A 188 -23.19 9.96 15.52
CA SER A 188 -24.14 8.94 15.06
C SER A 188 -23.80 8.44 13.65
N GLN A 189 -23.10 9.25 12.87
CA GLN A 189 -22.61 8.87 11.55
C GLN A 189 -21.30 9.57 11.26
N PHE A 190 -20.30 8.81 10.83
CA PHE A 190 -19.04 9.32 10.32
C PHE A 190 -18.80 8.77 8.91
N THR A 191 -18.54 9.64 7.95
CA THR A 191 -18.35 9.27 6.55
C THR A 191 -17.12 9.98 5.98
N ILE A 192 -16.22 9.21 5.37
CA ILE A 192 -15.14 9.75 4.55
C ILE A 192 -15.55 9.64 3.09
N ARG A 193 -15.41 10.74 2.37
CA ARG A 193 -15.54 10.81 0.92
C ARG A 193 -14.15 10.92 0.31
N TRP A 194 -13.76 9.95 -0.47
CA TRP A 194 -12.48 9.92 -1.16
C TRP A 194 -12.54 10.79 -2.42
N VAL A 195 -11.58 11.67 -2.58
CA VAL A 195 -11.54 12.65 -3.68
C VAL A 195 -10.20 12.49 -4.41
N PRO A 196 -10.18 12.41 -5.73
CA PRO A 196 -8.93 12.43 -6.49
C PRO A 196 -8.12 13.69 -6.12
N PRO A 197 -6.77 13.57 -6.04
CA PRO A 197 -5.93 14.73 -5.86
C PRO A 197 -6.19 15.71 -7.03
N ALA A 198 -6.21 17.01 -6.73
CA ALA A 198 -6.28 18.01 -7.78
C ALA A 198 -5.06 17.80 -8.72
N PRO A 199 -5.24 17.92 -10.04
CA PRO A 199 -4.11 17.89 -10.95
C PRO A 199 -3.10 18.97 -10.52
N GLU A 200 -1.87 18.57 -10.34
CA GLU A 200 -0.78 19.52 -10.10
C GLU A 200 -0.68 20.42 -11.34
N GLY A 201 -1.04 21.70 -11.17
CA GLY A 201 -0.99 22.71 -12.19
C GLY A 201 0.43 23.24 -12.40
#